data_351464ca28fe2974adc3b1d2c208e789
#
_entry.id   351464ca28fe2974adc3b1d2c208e789
#
_cell.length_a   1.000
_cell.length_b   1.000
_cell.length_c   1.000
_cell.angle_alpha   90.00
_cell.angle_beta   90.00
_cell.angle_gamma   90.00
#
_symmetry.space_group_name_H-M   'P 1'
#
loop_
_entity.id
_entity.type
_entity.pdbx_description
1 polymer ?
#
loop_
_entity_poly.entity_id
_entity_poly.type
_entity_poly.pdbx_seq_one_letter_code
_entity_poly.pdbx_strand_id
1 'polypeptide(L)'
;MTDSTAVCVSEETLAQRMRAPARVLRTMVMTAMLAAGVAACGTTDTTDTIRINKEQGSEQNIASLTAVINSNPSDPEGYNTRGSAYGRAGHFGDALDDFNRAIELNPRFYQAYANRGLIYRNQGKAELALADYNTALQLSPRYDVAFIGRGNIYRQAGQFDAAMNDYNRAIGLDTTDPRAYHNRGLIYQRRGNHAKAIEDFSTAISLSPNSAEPYNGRGISYAALNDNDNAFADFNTAITLDGNLAESWANQALIYERQGNRQKAYRSYAQALKLDPKYQPAMDGVARTRGTTAAN
;
A
#
# COMPACT_ATOMS: atom_id res chain seq x y z
N MET A 1 -11.47 26.76 -58.85
CA MET A 1 -12.73 27.51 -58.75
C MET A 1 -13.13 27.32 -57.28
N THR A 2 -12.68 28.26 -56.49
CA THR A 2 -13.39 29.39 -55.84
C THR A 2 -14.28 28.93 -54.71
N ASP A 3 -14.30 29.40 -53.52
CA ASP A 3 -13.79 30.60 -52.81
C ASP A 3 -14.10 30.37 -51.35
N SER A 4 -13.20 30.51 -50.45
CA SER A 4 -12.97 31.64 -49.55
C SER A 4 -14.24 32.23 -48.89
N THR A 5 -14.37 32.23 -47.61
CA THR A 5 -14.33 33.45 -46.79
C THR A 5 -14.34 33.14 -45.28
N ALA A 6 -13.33 33.62 -44.63
CA ALA A 6 -13.24 33.88 -43.20
C ALA A 6 -14.07 35.14 -42.85
N VAL A 7 -14.71 35.13 -41.65
CA VAL A 7 -15.09 36.39 -40.98
C VAL A 7 -14.65 36.32 -39.52
N CYS A 8 -13.69 37.16 -39.28
CA CYS A 8 -13.21 37.64 -38.00
C CYS A 8 -14.10 38.84 -37.62
N VAL A 9 -14.65 38.92 -36.42
CA VAL A 9 -15.12 40.17 -35.82
C VAL A 9 -14.68 40.27 -34.39
N SER A 10 -13.98 41.33 -34.19
CA SER A 10 -13.26 41.90 -33.08
C SER A 10 -14.10 42.34 -31.88
N GLU A 11 -13.35 42.45 -30.77
CA GLU A 11 -13.58 43.24 -29.56
C GLU A 11 -14.31 44.58 -29.75
N GLU A 12 -15.08 44.98 -28.75
CA GLU A 12 -14.92 46.20 -27.95
C GLU A 12 -16.19 46.61 -27.18
N THR A 13 -15.93 46.85 -25.88
CA THR A 13 -16.49 47.94 -25.04
C THR A 13 -17.99 48.08 -24.81
N LEU A 14 -18.35 47.99 -23.52
CA LEU A 14 -19.07 49.11 -22.88
C LEU A 14 -18.94 49.05 -21.35
N ALA A 15 -18.02 49.83 -20.84
CA ALA A 15 -18.05 50.36 -19.52
C ALA A 15 -18.89 51.65 -19.52
N GLN A 16 -19.83 51.84 -18.65
CA GLN A 16 -20.04 53.05 -17.86
C GLN A 16 -21.44 53.20 -17.23
N ARG A 17 -21.38 53.67 -15.97
CA ARG A 17 -22.37 54.51 -15.23
C ARG A 17 -23.46 53.70 -14.49
N MET A 18 -23.79 53.97 -13.19
CA MET A 18 -23.53 55.12 -12.31
C MET A 18 -23.74 54.70 -10.82
N ARG A 19 -22.91 55.17 -9.95
CA ARG A 19 -23.12 55.89 -8.66
C ARG A 19 -24.32 55.64 -7.80
N ALA A 20 -23.97 55.40 -6.55
CA ALA A 20 -24.75 55.33 -5.30
C ALA A 20 -25.54 56.65 -4.95
N PRO A 21 -26.39 56.70 -3.89
CA PRO A 21 -25.82 56.75 -2.54
C PRO A 21 -26.65 56.03 -1.42
N ALA A 22 -26.02 56.06 -0.26
CA ALA A 22 -26.36 55.54 1.03
C ALA A 22 -27.67 55.96 1.65
N ARG A 23 -28.23 55.12 2.54
CA ARG A 23 -28.55 55.37 3.95
C ARG A 23 -29.32 54.22 4.60
N VAL A 24 -28.63 53.62 5.59
CA VAL A 24 -29.10 53.30 6.94
C VAL A 24 -30.52 52.78 7.14
N LEU A 25 -30.65 51.53 7.57
CA LEU A 25 -31.42 51.18 8.77
C LEU A 25 -30.99 49.83 9.35
N ARG A 26 -30.69 49.86 10.64
CA ARG A 26 -30.45 48.66 11.47
C ARG A 26 -31.75 47.88 11.60
N THR A 27 -31.71 46.58 11.33
CA THR A 27 -32.58 45.62 11.99
C THR A 27 -31.81 44.32 12.15
N MET A 28 -31.62 43.93 13.42
CA MET A 28 -31.19 42.59 13.79
C MET A 28 -32.19 41.57 13.23
N VAL A 29 -31.70 40.65 12.42
CA VAL A 29 -32.33 39.37 12.18
C VAL A 29 -31.29 38.29 12.41
N MET A 30 -31.52 37.56 13.50
CA MET A 30 -30.87 36.29 13.80
C MET A 30 -31.14 35.34 12.64
N THR A 31 -30.14 35.09 11.81
CA THR A 31 -30.19 34.00 10.84
C THR A 31 -29.39 32.84 11.40
N ALA A 32 -30.11 31.80 11.77
CA ALA A 32 -29.52 30.48 12.06
C ALA A 32 -28.66 30.02 10.89
N MET A 33 -27.38 29.86 11.11
CA MET A 33 -26.51 29.15 10.19
C MET A 33 -26.89 27.65 10.22
N LEU A 34 -27.63 27.22 9.21
CA LEU A 34 -27.62 25.81 8.84
C LEU A 34 -26.21 25.50 8.28
N ALA A 35 -25.38 24.91 9.12
CA ALA A 35 -24.21 24.24 8.65
C ALA A 35 -24.66 23.03 7.82
N ALA A 36 -24.70 23.20 6.49
CA ALA A 36 -24.76 22.07 5.59
C ALA A 36 -23.44 21.29 5.75
N GLY A 37 -23.49 20.24 6.56
CA GLY A 37 -22.44 19.26 6.61
C GLY A 37 -22.30 18.64 5.23
N VAL A 38 -21.27 19.01 4.51
CA VAL A 38 -20.76 18.22 3.39
C VAL A 38 -20.31 16.91 4.02
N ALA A 39 -21.16 15.89 3.94
CA ALA A 39 -20.72 14.53 4.17
C ALA A 39 -19.64 14.24 3.11
N ALA A 40 -18.38 14.42 3.49
CA ALA A 40 -17.29 13.82 2.77
C ALA A 40 -17.58 12.31 2.79
N CYS A 41 -18.04 11.77 1.67
CA CYS A 41 -17.90 10.35 1.39
C CYS A 41 -16.39 10.08 1.43
N GLY A 42 -15.90 9.73 2.62
CA GLY A 42 -14.61 9.10 2.74
C GLY A 42 -14.68 7.83 1.91
N THR A 43 -14.03 7.82 0.78
CA THR A 43 -13.66 6.57 0.11
C THR A 43 -12.89 5.78 1.15
N THR A 44 -13.54 4.78 1.73
CA THR A 44 -12.86 3.80 2.57
C THR A 44 -11.79 3.17 1.72
N ASP A 45 -10.56 3.52 2.01
CA ASP A 45 -9.36 3.01 1.38
C ASP A 45 -9.31 1.49 1.64
N THR A 46 -9.82 0.70 0.70
CA THR A 46 -9.84 -0.76 0.77
C THR A 46 -8.45 -1.36 0.50
N THR A 47 -7.43 -0.52 0.44
CA THR A 47 -6.04 -0.90 0.20
C THR A 47 -5.25 -1.17 1.48
N ASP A 48 -5.87 -1.08 2.66
CA ASP A 48 -5.25 -1.40 3.93
C ASP A 48 -5.15 -2.92 4.14
N THR A 49 -4.38 -3.51 3.28
CA THR A 49 -4.04 -4.91 3.35
C THR A 49 -2.85 -5.09 4.26
N ILE A 50 -3.19 -5.45 5.52
CA ILE A 50 -2.24 -5.98 6.50
C ILE A 50 -1.22 -4.95 7.05
N ARG A 51 -1.50 -3.68 7.04
CA ARG A 51 -1.25 -2.89 8.24
C ARG A 51 -2.42 -3.20 9.15
N ILE A 52 -2.13 -3.78 10.30
CA ILE A 52 -3.12 -3.99 11.35
C ILE A 52 -3.71 -2.62 11.62
N ASN A 53 -4.83 -2.29 10.97
CA ASN A 53 -5.62 -1.14 11.38
C ASN A 53 -6.20 -1.53 12.73
N LYS A 54 -5.53 -1.07 13.81
CA LYS A 54 -5.92 -1.38 15.19
C LYS A 54 -7.38 -1.04 15.48
N GLU A 55 -7.95 -0.06 14.76
CA GLU A 55 -9.35 0.32 14.91
C GLU A 55 -10.29 -0.77 14.38
N GLN A 56 -9.97 -1.40 13.26
CA GLN A 56 -10.79 -2.47 12.68
C GLN A 56 -10.67 -3.79 13.44
N GLY A 57 -9.56 -4.02 14.14
CA GLY A 57 -9.35 -5.13 15.06
C GLY A 57 -9.64 -4.77 16.53
N SER A 58 -10.22 -3.60 16.80
CA SER A 58 -10.53 -3.20 18.18
C SER A 58 -11.59 -4.09 18.81
N GLU A 59 -11.52 -4.28 20.13
CA GLU A 59 -12.51 -5.04 20.89
C GLU A 59 -13.93 -4.49 20.69
N GLN A 60 -14.06 -3.18 20.57
CA GLN A 60 -15.35 -2.52 20.34
C GLN A 60 -15.94 -2.88 18.96
N ASN A 61 -15.10 -2.95 17.91
CA ASN A 61 -15.55 -3.38 16.59
C ASN A 61 -15.94 -4.86 16.59
N ILE A 62 -15.14 -5.72 17.23
CA ILE A 62 -15.43 -7.16 17.40
C ILE A 62 -16.74 -7.37 18.17
N ALA A 63 -16.99 -6.59 19.23
CA ALA A 63 -18.25 -6.63 19.99
C ALA A 63 -19.45 -6.22 19.12
N SER A 64 -19.32 -5.18 18.32
CA SER A 64 -20.36 -4.72 17.39
C SER A 64 -20.68 -5.79 16.34
N LEU A 65 -19.66 -6.41 15.75
CA LEU A 65 -19.81 -7.53 14.79
C LEU A 65 -20.44 -8.75 15.44
N THR A 66 -20.14 -9.01 16.72
CA THR A 66 -20.76 -10.08 17.50
C THR A 66 -22.26 -9.83 17.70
N ALA A 67 -22.68 -8.58 17.95
CA ALA A 67 -24.10 -8.24 18.05
C ALA A 67 -24.82 -8.45 16.71
N VAL A 68 -24.18 -8.13 15.58
CA VAL A 68 -24.73 -8.40 14.23
C VAL A 68 -24.91 -9.90 14.02
N ILE A 69 -23.93 -10.74 14.34
CA ILE A 69 -24.03 -12.19 14.23
C ILE A 69 -25.17 -12.73 15.13
N ASN A 70 -25.29 -12.24 16.35
CA ASN A 70 -26.37 -12.67 17.26
C ASN A 70 -27.78 -12.36 16.71
N SER A 71 -27.91 -11.29 15.94
CA SER A 71 -29.19 -10.95 15.27
C SER A 71 -29.46 -11.78 14.03
N ASN A 72 -28.42 -12.29 13.36
CA ASN A 72 -28.54 -13.16 12.19
C ASN A 72 -27.47 -14.25 12.19
N PRO A 73 -27.61 -15.29 13.00
CA PRO A 73 -26.58 -16.34 13.19
C PRO A 73 -26.39 -17.31 12.00
N SER A 74 -27.21 -17.16 10.97
CA SER A 74 -27.11 -17.95 9.72
C SER A 74 -26.44 -17.19 8.56
N ASP A 75 -26.01 -15.94 8.79
CA ASP A 75 -25.34 -15.13 7.77
C ASP A 75 -23.84 -15.42 7.74
N PRO A 76 -23.28 -16.03 6.68
CA PRO A 76 -21.84 -16.29 6.57
C PRO A 76 -20.99 -15.00 6.47
N GLU A 77 -21.55 -13.89 5.96
CA GLU A 77 -20.87 -12.59 5.85
C GLU A 77 -20.51 -12.03 7.23
N GLY A 78 -21.39 -12.16 8.22
CA GLY A 78 -21.13 -11.71 9.58
C GLY A 78 -19.89 -12.38 10.17
N TYR A 79 -19.81 -13.71 10.04
CA TYR A 79 -18.64 -14.47 10.52
C TYR A 79 -17.38 -14.13 9.73
N ASN A 80 -17.44 -14.04 8.41
CA ASN A 80 -16.29 -13.65 7.59
C ASN A 80 -15.75 -12.27 7.97
N THR A 81 -16.62 -11.33 8.25
CA THR A 81 -16.24 -9.95 8.64
C THR A 81 -15.61 -9.94 10.04
N ARG A 82 -16.20 -10.66 11.02
CA ARG A 82 -15.64 -10.75 12.37
C ARG A 82 -14.32 -11.52 12.37
N GLY A 83 -14.21 -12.62 11.62
CA GLY A 83 -12.98 -13.36 11.42
C GLY A 83 -11.86 -12.49 10.86
N SER A 84 -12.19 -11.58 9.93
CA SER A 84 -11.23 -10.61 9.41
C SER A 84 -10.80 -9.60 10.48
N ALA A 85 -11.70 -9.15 11.37
CA ALA A 85 -11.37 -8.28 12.49
C ALA A 85 -10.46 -9.01 13.50
N TYR A 86 -10.77 -10.25 13.86
CA TYR A 86 -9.90 -11.09 14.69
C TYR A 86 -8.52 -11.29 14.07
N GLY A 87 -8.45 -11.55 12.76
CA GLY A 87 -7.19 -11.70 12.05
C GLY A 87 -6.31 -10.45 12.13
N ARG A 88 -6.92 -9.25 12.02
CA ARG A 88 -6.22 -7.95 12.20
C ARG A 88 -5.78 -7.72 13.65
N ALA A 89 -6.55 -8.19 14.62
CA ALA A 89 -6.18 -8.14 16.04
C ALA A 89 -5.07 -9.14 16.41
N GLY A 90 -4.71 -10.07 15.50
CA GLY A 90 -3.77 -11.15 15.78
C GLY A 90 -4.39 -12.36 16.49
N HIS A 91 -5.70 -12.36 16.71
CA HIS A 91 -6.47 -13.45 17.31
C HIS A 91 -6.75 -14.53 16.25
N PHE A 92 -5.68 -15.19 15.79
CA PHE A 92 -5.75 -16.12 14.67
C PHE A 92 -6.64 -17.35 14.92
N GLY A 93 -6.76 -17.80 16.19
CA GLY A 93 -7.66 -18.91 16.57
C GLY A 93 -9.12 -18.53 16.29
N ASP A 94 -9.57 -17.43 16.88
CA ASP A 94 -10.94 -16.92 16.72
C ASP A 94 -11.27 -16.58 15.25
N ALA A 95 -10.27 -16.06 14.51
CA ALA A 95 -10.42 -15.80 13.09
C ALA A 95 -10.68 -17.09 12.28
N LEU A 96 -9.93 -18.17 12.58
CA LEU A 96 -10.12 -19.46 11.91
C LEU A 96 -11.47 -20.07 12.22
N ASP A 97 -11.95 -20.00 13.48
CA ASP A 97 -13.25 -20.49 13.89
C ASP A 97 -14.38 -19.77 13.13
N ASP A 98 -14.28 -18.46 13.01
CA ASP A 98 -15.25 -17.66 12.28
C ASP A 98 -15.23 -17.95 10.77
N PHE A 99 -14.05 -18.06 10.13
CA PHE A 99 -14.00 -18.45 8.72
C PHE A 99 -14.49 -19.86 8.48
N ASN A 100 -14.22 -20.81 9.38
CA ASN A 100 -14.78 -22.16 9.32
C ASN A 100 -16.31 -22.11 9.37
N ARG A 101 -16.87 -21.32 10.27
CA ARG A 101 -18.32 -21.16 10.40
C ARG A 101 -18.94 -20.52 9.16
N ALA A 102 -18.29 -19.51 8.59
CA ALA A 102 -18.73 -18.90 7.34
C ALA A 102 -18.75 -19.91 6.18
N ILE A 103 -17.73 -20.76 6.09
CA ILE A 103 -17.63 -21.83 5.08
C ILE A 103 -18.67 -22.93 5.30
N GLU A 104 -18.94 -23.33 6.55
CA GLU A 104 -19.99 -24.28 6.88
C GLU A 104 -21.38 -23.77 6.43
N LEU A 105 -21.66 -22.49 6.68
CA LEU A 105 -22.92 -21.85 6.28
C LEU A 105 -23.02 -21.66 4.76
N ASN A 106 -21.91 -21.35 4.10
CA ASN A 106 -21.84 -21.22 2.65
C ASN A 106 -20.54 -21.84 2.10
N PRO A 107 -20.56 -23.11 1.68
CA PRO A 107 -19.39 -23.79 1.11
C PRO A 107 -18.87 -23.18 -0.22
N ARG A 108 -19.61 -22.24 -0.82
CA ARG A 108 -19.18 -21.52 -2.02
C ARG A 108 -18.67 -20.12 -1.74
N PHE A 109 -18.47 -19.77 -0.46
CA PHE A 109 -18.03 -18.44 -0.05
C PHE A 109 -16.52 -18.29 -0.23
N TYR A 110 -16.08 -18.02 -1.46
CA TYR A 110 -14.67 -17.95 -1.85
C TYR A 110 -13.85 -16.94 -1.06
N GLN A 111 -14.44 -15.83 -0.60
CA GLN A 111 -13.75 -14.84 0.22
C GLN A 111 -13.33 -15.44 1.58
N ALA A 112 -14.17 -16.23 2.21
CA ALA A 112 -13.86 -16.87 3.48
C ALA A 112 -12.68 -17.84 3.35
N TYR A 113 -12.61 -18.62 2.27
CA TYR A 113 -11.43 -19.44 1.97
C TYR A 113 -10.17 -18.59 1.82
N ALA A 114 -10.20 -17.51 1.04
CA ALA A 114 -9.03 -16.68 0.85
C ALA A 114 -8.58 -15.99 2.15
N ASN A 115 -9.52 -15.53 2.97
CA ASN A 115 -9.21 -14.94 4.28
C ASN A 115 -8.64 -15.98 5.25
N ARG A 116 -9.17 -17.20 5.27
CA ARG A 116 -8.62 -18.31 6.06
C ARG A 116 -7.20 -18.67 5.57
N GLY A 117 -7.01 -18.73 4.26
CA GLY A 117 -5.70 -18.92 3.65
C GLY A 117 -4.68 -17.86 4.06
N LEU A 118 -5.11 -16.59 4.19
CA LEU A 118 -4.27 -15.53 4.71
C LEU A 118 -3.82 -15.79 6.16
N ILE A 119 -4.73 -16.23 7.02
CA ILE A 119 -4.37 -16.59 8.41
C ILE A 119 -3.39 -17.76 8.43
N TYR A 120 -3.65 -18.82 7.65
CA TYR A 120 -2.71 -19.95 7.56
C TYR A 120 -1.32 -19.51 7.10
N ARG A 121 -1.24 -18.64 6.10
CA ARG A 121 0.03 -18.07 5.65
C ARG A 121 0.75 -17.31 6.77
N ASN A 122 0.03 -16.48 7.54
CA ASN A 122 0.60 -15.74 8.66
C ASN A 122 1.09 -16.66 9.81
N GLN A 123 0.51 -17.85 9.93
CA GLN A 123 0.96 -18.90 10.83
C GLN A 123 2.10 -19.78 10.26
N GLY A 124 2.58 -19.50 9.05
CA GLY A 124 3.59 -20.32 8.37
C GLY A 124 3.07 -21.66 7.81
N LYS A 125 1.75 -21.89 7.79
CA LYS A 125 1.10 -23.11 7.30
C LYS A 125 0.83 -23.01 5.80
N ALA A 126 1.90 -23.01 5.01
CA ALA A 126 1.86 -22.71 3.56
C ALA A 126 0.95 -23.66 2.77
N GLU A 127 0.97 -24.96 3.08
CA GLU A 127 0.17 -25.98 2.39
C GLU A 127 -1.34 -25.74 2.57
N LEU A 128 -1.78 -25.42 3.81
CA LEU A 128 -3.18 -25.12 4.10
C LEU A 128 -3.60 -23.82 3.41
N ALA A 129 -2.73 -22.82 3.42
CA ALA A 129 -2.99 -21.57 2.72
C ALA A 129 -3.13 -21.76 1.19
N LEU A 130 -2.26 -22.59 0.59
CA LEU A 130 -2.35 -22.92 -0.84
C LEU A 130 -3.65 -23.65 -1.18
N ALA A 131 -4.06 -24.60 -0.34
CA ALA A 131 -5.31 -25.34 -0.52
C ALA A 131 -6.50 -24.37 -0.51
N ASP A 132 -6.55 -23.45 0.43
CA ASP A 132 -7.62 -22.46 0.55
C ASP A 132 -7.63 -21.47 -0.62
N TYR A 133 -6.48 -20.91 -1.03
CA TYR A 133 -6.42 -20.04 -2.21
C TYR A 133 -6.81 -20.77 -3.50
N ASN A 134 -6.43 -22.04 -3.65
CA ASN A 134 -6.85 -22.85 -4.79
C ASN A 134 -8.36 -23.06 -4.81
N THR A 135 -8.97 -23.35 -3.65
CA THR A 135 -10.44 -23.47 -3.51
C THR A 135 -11.12 -22.16 -3.86
N ALA A 136 -10.61 -21.03 -3.34
CA ALA A 136 -11.15 -19.73 -3.67
C ALA A 136 -11.12 -19.44 -5.17
N LEU A 137 -10.02 -19.79 -5.86
CA LEU A 137 -9.88 -19.62 -7.30
C LEU A 137 -10.69 -20.60 -8.15
N GLN A 138 -10.98 -21.81 -7.64
CA GLN A 138 -11.93 -22.72 -8.27
C GLN A 138 -13.37 -22.19 -8.20
N LEU A 139 -13.75 -21.60 -7.06
CA LEU A 139 -15.07 -21.01 -6.86
C LEU A 139 -15.23 -19.68 -7.59
N SER A 140 -14.18 -18.87 -7.64
CA SER A 140 -14.13 -17.56 -8.31
C SER A 140 -12.81 -17.39 -9.08
N PRO A 141 -12.76 -17.76 -10.37
CA PRO A 141 -11.54 -17.68 -11.18
C PRO A 141 -11.06 -16.25 -11.49
N ARG A 142 -11.80 -15.23 -11.09
CA ARG A 142 -11.48 -13.82 -11.29
C ARG A 142 -11.19 -13.10 -9.96
N TYR A 143 -10.93 -13.85 -8.89
CA TYR A 143 -10.65 -13.26 -7.58
C TYR A 143 -9.16 -12.95 -7.44
N ASP A 144 -8.79 -11.71 -7.74
CA ASP A 144 -7.42 -11.19 -7.75
C ASP A 144 -6.70 -11.34 -6.40
N VAL A 145 -7.41 -11.13 -5.27
CA VAL A 145 -6.86 -11.29 -3.92
C VAL A 145 -6.30 -12.69 -3.69
N ALA A 146 -6.97 -13.73 -4.19
CA ALA A 146 -6.50 -15.10 -4.05
C ALA A 146 -5.26 -15.38 -4.92
N PHE A 147 -5.18 -14.81 -6.13
CA PHE A 147 -3.95 -14.86 -6.94
C PHE A 147 -2.79 -14.17 -6.22
N ILE A 148 -2.99 -12.98 -5.67
CA ILE A 148 -1.95 -12.26 -4.93
C ILE A 148 -1.50 -13.06 -3.70
N GLY A 149 -2.46 -13.60 -2.94
CA GLY A 149 -2.19 -14.42 -1.75
C GLY A 149 -1.36 -15.66 -2.08
N ARG A 150 -1.74 -16.40 -3.13
CA ARG A 150 -1.03 -17.61 -3.61
C ARG A 150 0.34 -17.26 -4.19
N GLY A 151 0.42 -16.22 -4.99
CA GLY A 151 1.67 -15.69 -5.53
C GLY A 151 2.67 -15.32 -4.45
N ASN A 152 2.21 -14.77 -3.33
CA ASN A 152 3.07 -14.46 -2.18
C ASN A 152 3.70 -15.72 -1.57
N ILE A 153 2.94 -16.82 -1.47
CA ILE A 153 3.48 -18.10 -0.98
C ILE A 153 4.51 -18.63 -1.96
N TYR A 154 4.21 -18.66 -3.25
CA TYR A 154 5.16 -19.10 -4.27
C TYR A 154 6.45 -18.26 -4.27
N ARG A 155 6.34 -16.93 -4.12
CA ARG A 155 7.52 -16.06 -4.03
C ARG A 155 8.37 -16.36 -2.79
N GLN A 156 7.75 -16.57 -1.64
CA GLN A 156 8.46 -16.95 -0.40
C GLN A 156 9.14 -18.32 -0.52
N ALA A 157 8.54 -19.25 -1.25
CA ALA A 157 9.11 -20.56 -1.55
C ALA A 157 10.19 -20.53 -2.68
N GLY A 158 10.52 -19.35 -3.23
CA GLY A 158 11.45 -19.22 -4.33
C GLY A 158 10.92 -19.66 -5.70
N GLN A 159 9.64 -19.98 -5.79
CA GLN A 159 8.95 -20.40 -7.01
C GLN A 159 8.53 -19.17 -7.83
N PHE A 160 9.54 -18.41 -8.30
CA PHE A 160 9.33 -17.08 -8.89
C PHE A 160 8.49 -17.09 -10.18
N ASP A 161 8.53 -18.17 -10.98
CA ASP A 161 7.72 -18.27 -12.21
C ASP A 161 6.24 -18.46 -11.88
N ALA A 162 5.92 -19.30 -10.91
CA ALA A 162 4.54 -19.48 -10.42
C ALA A 162 4.01 -18.18 -9.81
N ALA A 163 4.80 -17.51 -8.97
CA ALA A 163 4.44 -16.22 -8.39
C ALA A 163 4.19 -15.15 -9.46
N MET A 164 5.08 -15.06 -10.47
CA MET A 164 4.92 -14.13 -11.59
C MET A 164 3.63 -14.37 -12.36
N ASN A 165 3.28 -15.65 -12.62
CA ASN A 165 2.03 -16.00 -13.30
C ASN A 165 0.81 -15.51 -12.48
N ASP A 166 0.81 -15.74 -11.18
CA ASP A 166 -0.30 -15.32 -10.32
C ASP A 166 -0.41 -13.79 -10.25
N TYR A 167 0.70 -13.06 -10.09
CA TYR A 167 0.65 -11.59 -10.13
C TYR A 167 0.20 -11.05 -11.48
N ASN A 168 0.64 -11.64 -12.59
CA ASN A 168 0.15 -11.27 -13.93
C ASN A 168 -1.34 -11.53 -14.09
N ARG A 169 -1.87 -12.61 -13.51
CA ARG A 169 -3.31 -12.87 -13.50
C ARG A 169 -4.07 -11.82 -12.72
N ALA A 170 -3.62 -11.48 -11.49
CA ALA A 170 -4.24 -10.44 -10.69
C ALA A 170 -4.24 -9.09 -11.44
N ILE A 171 -3.11 -8.69 -12.02
CA ILE A 171 -2.98 -7.44 -12.77
C ILE A 171 -3.84 -7.45 -14.04
N GLY A 172 -3.92 -8.57 -14.75
CA GLY A 172 -4.81 -8.73 -15.91
C GLY A 172 -6.30 -8.72 -15.57
N LEU A 173 -6.67 -8.76 -14.29
CA LEU A 173 -8.02 -8.56 -13.76
C LEU A 173 -8.28 -7.12 -13.31
N ASP A 174 -7.39 -6.19 -13.66
CA ASP A 174 -7.44 -4.76 -13.28
C ASP A 174 -7.44 -4.55 -11.75
N THR A 175 -6.64 -5.35 -11.03
CA THR A 175 -6.51 -5.18 -9.58
C THR A 175 -5.97 -3.79 -9.21
N THR A 176 -6.58 -3.19 -8.21
CA THR A 176 -6.10 -1.97 -7.56
C THR A 176 -5.23 -2.25 -6.34
N ASP A 177 -4.93 -3.52 -6.07
CA ASP A 177 -4.08 -3.92 -4.96
C ASP A 177 -2.60 -3.65 -5.27
N PRO A 178 -1.96 -2.70 -4.58
CA PRO A 178 -0.56 -2.31 -4.84
C PRO A 178 0.42 -3.47 -4.63
N ARG A 179 0.03 -4.48 -3.85
CA ARG A 179 0.89 -5.63 -3.56
C ARG A 179 1.18 -6.50 -4.79
N ALA A 180 0.26 -6.58 -5.74
CA ALA A 180 0.49 -7.31 -6.99
C ALA A 180 1.68 -6.72 -7.75
N TYR A 181 1.69 -5.41 -7.91
CA TYR A 181 2.75 -4.68 -8.59
C TYR A 181 4.04 -4.67 -7.77
N HIS A 182 3.97 -4.35 -6.47
CA HIS A 182 5.15 -4.36 -5.61
C HIS A 182 5.87 -5.72 -5.64
N ASN A 183 5.15 -6.81 -5.44
CA ASN A 183 5.74 -8.15 -5.38
C ASN A 183 6.23 -8.64 -6.76
N ARG A 184 5.58 -8.25 -7.85
CA ARG A 184 6.08 -8.50 -9.20
C ARG A 184 7.35 -7.69 -9.48
N GLY A 185 7.39 -6.44 -9.05
CA GLY A 185 8.56 -5.57 -9.10
C GLY A 185 9.77 -6.18 -8.39
N LEU A 186 9.58 -6.76 -7.19
CA LEU A 186 10.65 -7.49 -6.49
C LEU A 186 11.19 -8.68 -7.29
N ILE A 187 10.34 -9.40 -8.04
CA ILE A 187 10.80 -10.50 -8.90
C ILE A 187 11.57 -9.95 -10.10
N TYR A 188 11.09 -8.86 -10.73
CA TYR A 188 11.85 -8.21 -11.82
C TYR A 188 13.21 -7.72 -11.35
N GLN A 189 13.27 -7.09 -10.17
CA GLN A 189 14.51 -6.63 -9.54
C GLN A 189 15.50 -7.79 -9.32
N ARG A 190 15.03 -8.90 -8.75
CA ARG A 190 15.81 -10.11 -8.55
C ARG A 190 16.36 -10.69 -9.88
N ARG A 191 15.63 -10.52 -10.98
CA ARG A 191 16.03 -10.95 -12.34
C ARG A 191 16.93 -9.92 -13.05
N GLY A 192 17.31 -8.83 -12.38
CA GLY A 192 18.09 -7.74 -12.96
C GLY A 192 17.31 -6.86 -13.94
N ASN A 193 15.99 -7.06 -14.08
CA ASN A 193 15.16 -6.22 -14.95
C ASN A 193 14.68 -4.98 -14.19
N HIS A 194 15.64 -4.10 -13.89
CA HIS A 194 15.39 -2.91 -13.08
C HIS A 194 14.40 -1.93 -13.73
N ALA A 195 14.35 -1.85 -15.07
CA ALA A 195 13.39 -0.99 -15.76
C ALA A 195 11.94 -1.41 -15.48
N LYS A 196 11.61 -2.72 -15.65
CA LYS A 196 10.27 -3.22 -15.32
C LYS A 196 9.96 -3.17 -13.83
N ALA A 197 10.98 -3.33 -12.97
CA ALA A 197 10.81 -3.17 -11.53
C ALA A 197 10.40 -1.73 -11.17
N ILE A 198 11.01 -0.71 -11.79
CA ILE A 198 10.67 0.71 -11.61
C ILE A 198 9.23 0.99 -12.05
N GLU A 199 8.80 0.45 -13.19
CA GLU A 199 7.41 0.59 -13.67
C GLU A 199 6.42 0.03 -12.66
N ASP A 200 6.66 -1.19 -12.18
CA ASP A 200 5.80 -1.86 -11.21
C ASP A 200 5.78 -1.15 -9.85
N PHE A 201 6.94 -0.78 -9.30
CA PHE A 201 6.99 0.00 -8.07
C PHE A 201 6.30 1.37 -8.21
N SER A 202 6.44 2.02 -9.37
CA SER A 202 5.77 3.30 -9.63
C SER A 202 4.25 3.15 -9.64
N THR A 203 3.74 2.05 -10.20
CA THR A 203 2.31 1.73 -10.14
C THR A 203 1.87 1.43 -8.70
N ALA A 204 2.65 0.66 -7.94
CA ALA A 204 2.36 0.39 -6.52
C ALA A 204 2.33 1.69 -5.69
N ILE A 205 3.24 2.63 -5.95
CA ILE A 205 3.28 3.96 -5.32
C ILE A 205 2.04 4.78 -5.71
N SER A 206 1.64 4.76 -6.97
CA SER A 206 0.44 5.47 -7.42
C SER A 206 -0.82 4.97 -6.73
N LEU A 207 -0.92 3.64 -6.49
CA LEU A 207 -2.05 3.01 -5.80
C LEU A 207 -1.99 3.20 -4.27
N SER A 208 -0.79 3.28 -3.68
CA SER A 208 -0.59 3.46 -2.24
C SER A 208 0.62 4.38 -1.96
N PRO A 209 0.45 5.71 -2.05
CA PRO A 209 1.54 6.66 -1.95
C PRO A 209 2.17 6.75 -0.54
N ASN A 210 1.49 6.22 0.47
CA ASN A 210 1.97 6.24 1.86
C ASN A 210 2.69 4.94 2.28
N SER A 211 2.94 4.00 1.35
CA SER A 211 3.69 2.78 1.63
C SER A 211 5.18 3.01 1.36
N ALA A 212 6.03 2.76 2.36
CA ALA A 212 7.47 3.02 2.27
C ALA A 212 8.21 2.00 1.38
N GLU A 213 7.77 0.74 1.40
CA GLU A 213 8.45 -0.39 0.76
C GLU A 213 8.58 -0.24 -0.76
N PRO A 214 7.54 0.21 -1.52
CA PRO A 214 7.69 0.42 -2.96
C PRO A 214 8.70 1.52 -3.31
N TYR A 215 8.82 2.59 -2.50
CA TYR A 215 9.85 3.60 -2.71
C TYR A 215 11.24 3.01 -2.48
N ASN A 216 11.44 2.25 -1.38
CA ASN A 216 12.72 1.58 -1.16
C ASN A 216 13.07 0.63 -2.32
N GLY A 217 12.12 -0.18 -2.78
CA GLY A 217 12.31 -1.08 -3.92
C GLY A 217 12.67 -0.34 -5.22
N ARG A 218 11.99 0.78 -5.52
CA ARG A 218 12.28 1.59 -6.70
C ARG A 218 13.64 2.27 -6.60
N GLY A 219 13.97 2.80 -5.45
CA GLY A 219 15.27 3.38 -5.17
C GLY A 219 16.42 2.40 -5.38
N ILE A 220 16.29 1.15 -4.95
CA ILE A 220 17.28 0.09 -5.22
C ILE A 220 17.43 -0.13 -6.73
N SER A 221 16.33 -0.12 -7.49
CA SER A 221 16.39 -0.31 -8.94
C SER A 221 17.02 0.89 -9.64
N TYR A 222 16.76 2.12 -9.21
CA TYR A 222 17.45 3.32 -9.70
C TYR A 222 18.96 3.26 -9.39
N ALA A 223 19.33 2.89 -8.16
CA ALA A 223 20.74 2.75 -7.76
C ALA A 223 21.50 1.68 -8.58
N ALA A 224 20.82 0.61 -8.97
CA ALA A 224 21.38 -0.43 -9.84
C ALA A 224 21.60 0.07 -11.28
N LEU A 225 20.80 1.01 -11.74
CA LEU A 225 20.97 1.69 -13.03
C LEU A 225 21.89 2.93 -12.95
N ASN A 226 22.57 3.15 -11.82
CA ASN A 226 23.41 4.31 -11.51
C ASN A 226 22.69 5.66 -11.49
N ASP A 227 21.36 5.66 -11.42
CA ASP A 227 20.55 6.85 -11.20
C ASP A 227 20.50 7.15 -9.68
N ASN A 228 21.60 7.70 -9.18
CA ASN A 228 21.78 7.93 -7.75
C ASN A 228 20.87 9.05 -7.21
N ASP A 229 20.46 10.01 -8.04
CA ASP A 229 19.62 11.12 -7.61
C ASP A 229 18.18 10.65 -7.33
N ASN A 230 17.58 9.91 -8.25
CA ASN A 230 16.26 9.31 -8.04
C ASN A 230 16.29 8.24 -6.92
N ALA A 231 17.35 7.44 -6.84
CA ALA A 231 17.53 6.48 -5.75
C ALA A 231 17.54 7.18 -4.39
N PHE A 232 18.29 8.26 -4.27
CA PHE A 232 18.39 9.05 -3.02
C PHE A 232 17.04 9.67 -2.63
N ALA A 233 16.31 10.24 -3.59
CA ALA A 233 14.98 10.81 -3.36
C ALA A 233 14.01 9.74 -2.83
N ASP A 234 14.00 8.55 -3.44
CA ASP A 234 13.14 7.46 -3.04
C ASP A 234 13.49 6.91 -1.65
N PHE A 235 14.78 6.74 -1.32
CA PHE A 235 15.18 6.31 0.02
C PHE A 235 14.80 7.33 1.09
N ASN A 236 14.93 8.63 0.82
CA ASN A 236 14.48 9.67 1.72
C ASN A 236 12.96 9.63 1.95
N THR A 237 12.20 9.42 0.88
CA THR A 237 10.74 9.27 0.97
C THR A 237 10.37 8.04 1.79
N ALA A 238 11.02 6.89 1.55
CA ALA A 238 10.79 5.66 2.32
C ALA A 238 11.09 5.87 3.82
N ILE A 239 12.20 6.54 4.16
CA ILE A 239 12.57 6.89 5.55
C ILE A 239 11.55 7.84 6.19
N THR A 240 11.03 8.79 5.42
CA THR A 240 10.02 9.75 5.91
C THR A 240 8.71 9.06 6.22
N LEU A 241 8.29 8.11 5.37
CA LEU A 241 7.06 7.34 5.53
C LEU A 241 7.19 6.29 6.65
N ASP A 242 8.33 5.62 6.73
CA ASP A 242 8.64 4.66 7.78
C ASP A 242 10.12 4.75 8.20
N GLY A 243 10.38 5.51 9.25
CA GLY A 243 11.72 5.68 9.82
C GLY A 243 12.31 4.41 10.45
N ASN A 244 11.53 3.33 10.60
CA ASN A 244 11.99 2.06 11.18
C ASN A 244 12.52 1.06 10.13
N LEU A 245 12.48 1.40 8.85
CA LEU A 245 13.04 0.59 7.78
C LEU A 245 14.57 0.69 7.76
N ALA A 246 15.25 -0.22 8.45
CA ALA A 246 16.73 -0.26 8.51
C ALA A 246 17.37 -0.33 7.12
N GLU A 247 16.73 -1.06 6.19
CA GLU A 247 17.17 -1.21 4.81
C GLU A 247 17.24 0.13 4.08
N SER A 248 16.22 1.00 4.23
CA SER A 248 16.19 2.31 3.58
C SER A 248 17.32 3.23 4.07
N TRP A 249 17.62 3.19 5.37
CA TRP A 249 18.76 3.92 5.94
C TRP A 249 20.10 3.43 5.37
N ALA A 250 20.27 2.11 5.24
CA ALA A 250 21.49 1.53 4.68
C ALA A 250 21.63 1.84 3.18
N ASN A 251 20.53 1.81 2.43
CA ASN A 251 20.52 2.15 1.02
C ASN A 251 20.81 3.65 0.78
N GLN A 252 20.25 4.53 1.61
CA GLN A 252 20.61 5.96 1.61
C GLN A 252 22.11 6.15 1.90
N ALA A 253 22.65 5.43 2.89
CA ALA A 253 24.07 5.48 3.22
C ALA A 253 24.96 5.07 2.05
N LEU A 254 24.57 4.03 1.29
CA LEU A 254 25.28 3.62 0.10
C LEU A 254 25.36 4.73 -0.96
N ILE A 255 24.28 5.51 -1.14
CA ILE A 255 24.32 6.66 -2.05
C ILE A 255 25.27 7.75 -1.53
N TYR A 256 25.24 8.08 -0.24
CA TYR A 256 26.21 9.00 0.34
C TYR A 256 27.66 8.52 0.17
N GLU A 257 27.91 7.21 0.30
CA GLU A 257 29.24 6.62 0.09
C GLU A 257 29.68 6.79 -1.37
N ARG A 258 28.81 6.53 -2.35
CA ARG A 258 29.07 6.76 -3.78
C ARG A 258 29.36 8.23 -4.10
N GLN A 259 28.75 9.16 -3.39
CA GLN A 259 28.97 10.62 -3.50
C GLN A 259 30.23 11.10 -2.74
N GLY A 260 30.98 10.19 -2.10
CA GLY A 260 32.17 10.52 -1.31
C GLY A 260 31.86 11.10 0.06
N ASN A 261 30.60 11.21 0.46
CA ASN A 261 30.19 11.79 1.74
C ASN A 261 30.20 10.75 2.87
N ARG A 262 31.41 10.30 3.22
CA ARG A 262 31.64 9.21 4.18
C ARG A 262 31.01 9.48 5.56
N GLN A 263 31.03 10.73 6.01
CA GLN A 263 30.49 11.07 7.32
C GLN A 263 28.96 10.90 7.37
N LYS A 264 28.23 11.33 6.33
CA LYS A 264 26.80 11.11 6.24
C LYS A 264 26.49 9.64 6.07
N ALA A 265 27.25 8.92 5.22
CA ALA A 265 27.10 7.47 5.05
C ALA A 265 27.23 6.74 6.39
N TYR A 266 28.28 7.02 7.17
CA TYR A 266 28.47 6.43 8.50
C TYR A 266 27.24 6.65 9.41
N ARG A 267 26.71 7.89 9.46
CA ARG A 267 25.54 8.19 10.30
C ARG A 267 24.31 7.41 9.89
N SER A 268 24.03 7.29 8.59
CA SER A 268 22.88 6.54 8.08
C SER A 268 23.04 5.02 8.30
N TYR A 269 24.26 4.46 8.10
CA TYR A 269 24.54 3.06 8.46
C TYR A 269 24.39 2.80 9.97
N ALA A 270 24.89 3.72 10.80
CA ALA A 270 24.72 3.60 12.25
C ALA A 270 23.24 3.66 12.69
N GLN A 271 22.42 4.46 11.98
CA GLN A 271 20.99 4.49 12.22
C GLN A 271 20.32 3.17 11.81
N ALA A 272 20.70 2.58 10.68
CA ALA A 272 20.23 1.26 10.28
C ALA A 272 20.54 0.19 11.35
N LEU A 273 21.73 0.21 11.93
CA LEU A 273 22.13 -0.73 13.01
C LEU A 273 21.43 -0.48 14.34
N LYS A 274 20.95 0.72 14.62
CA LYS A 274 20.08 0.94 15.79
C LYS A 274 18.72 0.27 15.62
N LEU A 275 18.22 0.17 14.39
CA LEU A 275 16.95 -0.44 14.06
C LEU A 275 17.07 -1.96 13.92
N ASP A 276 18.10 -2.42 13.23
CA ASP A 276 18.47 -3.84 13.13
C ASP A 276 19.96 -4.04 13.37
N PRO A 277 20.36 -4.43 14.59
CA PRO A 277 21.76 -4.63 14.95
C PRO A 277 22.47 -5.74 14.17
N LYS A 278 21.72 -6.61 13.48
CA LYS A 278 22.26 -7.73 12.71
C LYS A 278 22.23 -7.49 11.20
N TYR A 279 21.81 -6.30 10.76
CA TYR A 279 21.71 -5.99 9.33
C TYR A 279 23.12 -5.90 8.69
N GLN A 280 23.52 -6.99 8.04
CA GLN A 280 24.89 -7.16 7.51
C GLN A 280 25.34 -6.02 6.59
N PRO A 281 24.51 -5.51 5.62
CA PRO A 281 24.95 -4.41 4.75
C PRO A 281 25.31 -3.14 5.52
N ALA A 282 24.64 -2.86 6.64
CA ALA A 282 24.95 -1.71 7.47
C ALA A 282 26.21 -1.95 8.32
N MET A 283 26.44 -3.16 8.82
CA MET A 283 27.69 -3.49 9.54
C MET A 283 28.90 -3.31 8.64
N ASP A 284 28.85 -3.83 7.41
CA ASP A 284 29.91 -3.68 6.42
C ASP A 284 30.11 -2.20 6.04
N GLY A 285 29.01 -1.45 5.89
CA GLY A 285 29.04 -0.03 5.60
C GLY A 285 29.71 0.80 6.71
N VAL A 286 29.38 0.52 7.97
CA VAL A 286 30.05 1.16 9.12
C VAL A 286 31.55 0.84 9.11
N ALA A 287 31.93 -0.40 8.87
CA ALA A 287 33.35 -0.80 8.80
C ALA A 287 34.10 -0.02 7.73
N ARG A 288 33.54 0.17 6.53
CA ARG A 288 34.14 0.95 5.44
C ARG A 288 34.23 2.45 5.73
N THR A 289 33.26 2.99 6.46
CA THR A 289 33.12 4.45 6.66
C THR A 289 33.69 4.95 7.98
N ARG A 290 33.96 4.08 8.95
CA ARG A 290 34.45 4.40 10.30
C ARG A 290 35.85 5.08 10.33
N GLY A 291 36.67 4.87 9.33
CA GLY A 291 38.09 5.30 9.32
C GLY A 291 38.36 6.79 9.05
N THR A 292 37.32 7.65 8.97
CA THR A 292 37.49 9.07 8.61
C THR A 292 37.03 10.08 9.68
N THR A 293 36.57 9.63 10.84
CA THR A 293 36.18 10.52 11.94
C THR A 293 37.30 10.85 12.91
N ALA A 294 38.50 10.25 12.73
CA ALA A 294 39.61 10.40 13.65
C ALA A 294 40.75 11.36 13.14
N ALA A 295 40.55 12.06 12.03
CA ALA A 295 41.56 12.95 11.44
C ALA A 295 40.95 14.29 10.99
N ASN A 296 40.31 15.00 11.92
CA ASN A 296 40.18 16.48 11.86
C ASN A 296 39.96 17.04 13.28
#